data_2774b5a7770a7a51bffc395cfad81aca
#
_entry.id   2774b5a7770a7a51bffc395cfad81aca
#
_cell.length_a   1.000
_cell.length_b   1.000
_cell.length_c   1.000
_cell.angle_alpha   90.00
_cell.angle_beta   90.00
_cell.angle_gamma   90.00
#
_symmetry.space_group_name_H-M   'P 1'
#
loop_
_entity.id
_entity.type
_entity.pdbx_description
1 polymer ?
#
loop_
_entity_poly.entity_id
_entity_poly.type
_entity_poly.pdbx_seq_one_letter_code
_entity_poly.pdbx_strand_id
1 'polypeptide(L)'
;MVHLRLVYPWVVLGIALGSCASAPFARSDHFDGEKFFNPNPIDSPGVIALARHIVFGRDGDWPESILEPQAVPELGQGQPNLAAVTFVNHATLLLEFDALTVLTDPVWSDRVGPFTWAGPHRARKPGVPFEELPPIDVVLISHDHYDHLDAPSVDRLAREHAPLFLVPLGVKSWFEARGIGRVVELDWWQTFELPKRGDIVFCPAQHNSGRSPFSTDETLWGSFLIRHRDGLVYFAGDSAYQNHFREIAERFGPVDIALLPIGAYAPRESMRAFHMDPLDAVHAHQDLGAGVSIAMHFGTFQLTGEDFDAPPRELARALTKVGVDSDTFVVLSEGETRTIVLETPPSTQGRPPVYNSHL
;
A
#
# COMPACT_ATOMS: atom_id res chain seq x y z
N MET A 1 6.14 -33.15 64.96
CA MET A 1 7.31 -32.31 64.63
C MET A 1 7.18 -31.96 63.15
N VAL A 2 6.68 -30.75 62.86
CA VAL A 2 6.46 -30.28 61.50
C VAL A 2 7.54 -29.26 61.20
N HIS A 3 8.41 -29.57 60.25
CA HIS A 3 9.45 -28.62 59.78
C HIS A 3 8.88 -27.64 58.78
N LEU A 4 8.68 -26.40 59.17
CA LEU A 4 8.33 -25.28 58.32
C LEU A 4 9.62 -24.85 57.60
N ARG A 5 9.68 -24.99 56.24
CA ARG A 5 10.75 -24.40 55.41
C ARG A 5 10.29 -23.00 54.96
N LEU A 6 10.99 -21.99 55.46
CA LEU A 6 10.90 -20.60 54.97
C LEU A 6 11.53 -20.52 53.58
N VAL A 7 10.71 -20.13 52.57
CA VAL A 7 11.15 -19.77 51.26
C VAL A 7 11.32 -18.25 51.21
N TYR A 8 12.54 -17.77 51.06
CA TYR A 8 12.82 -16.35 50.85
C TYR A 8 12.55 -16.03 49.39
N PRO A 9 11.74 -15.00 49.04
CA PRO A 9 11.66 -14.49 47.67
C PRO A 9 12.84 -13.53 47.44
N TRP A 10 13.72 -13.90 46.51
CA TRP A 10 14.69 -12.97 45.95
C TRP A 10 13.98 -12.00 45.02
N VAL A 11 13.79 -10.76 45.47
CA VAL A 11 13.39 -9.64 44.61
C VAL A 11 14.64 -9.26 43.81
N VAL A 12 14.74 -9.67 42.58
CA VAL A 12 15.72 -9.15 41.63
C VAL A 12 15.22 -7.79 41.15
N LEU A 13 15.75 -6.73 41.75
CA LEU A 13 15.59 -5.36 41.26
C LEU A 13 16.43 -5.20 39.98
N GLY A 14 15.82 -5.48 38.83
CA GLY A 14 16.43 -5.18 37.53
C GLY A 14 16.47 -3.67 37.33
N ILE A 15 17.65 -3.06 37.53
CA ILE A 15 17.93 -1.71 37.07
C ILE A 15 17.98 -1.80 35.55
N ALA A 16 16.93 -1.38 34.87
CA ALA A 16 16.94 -1.11 33.44
C ALA A 16 17.89 0.09 33.23
N LEU A 17 19.12 -0.21 32.87
CA LEU A 17 20.01 0.77 32.24
C LEU A 17 19.35 1.08 30.87
N GLY A 18 18.61 2.18 30.83
CA GLY A 18 18.12 2.74 29.59
C GLY A 18 19.33 3.04 28.71
N SER A 19 19.59 2.17 27.73
CA SER A 19 20.44 2.49 26.61
C SER A 19 19.77 3.66 25.89
N CYS A 20 20.39 4.83 25.90
CA CYS A 20 20.08 5.89 24.96
C CYS A 20 20.51 5.41 23.56
N ALA A 21 19.78 4.49 22.97
CA ALA A 21 19.86 4.25 21.55
C ALA A 21 19.39 5.55 20.89
N SER A 22 20.24 6.19 20.10
CA SER A 22 19.81 7.31 19.25
C SER A 22 18.63 6.85 18.42
N ALA A 23 17.59 7.70 18.33
CA ALA A 23 16.45 7.41 17.46
C ALA A 23 16.98 7.06 16.05
N PRO A 24 16.42 6.04 15.36
CA PRO A 24 16.93 5.57 14.07
C PRO A 24 16.84 6.67 12.99
N PHE A 25 15.94 7.64 13.18
CA PHE A 25 15.70 8.74 12.25
C PHE A 25 15.70 10.09 12.98
N ALA A 26 16.00 11.18 12.26
CA ALA A 26 15.86 12.53 12.78
C ALA A 26 14.37 12.87 12.94
N ARG A 27 14.04 13.66 13.97
CA ARG A 27 12.69 14.21 14.14
C ARG A 27 12.30 15.04 12.92
N SER A 28 11.06 14.91 12.49
CA SER A 28 10.50 15.61 11.35
C SER A 28 9.07 16.09 11.68
N ASP A 29 8.36 16.61 10.67
CA ASP A 29 6.94 17.00 10.79
C ASP A 29 5.99 15.80 10.83
N HIS A 30 6.51 14.58 10.69
CA HIS A 30 5.77 13.30 10.74
C HIS A 30 6.50 12.19 11.53
N PHE A 31 7.60 12.51 12.26
CA PHE A 31 8.30 11.58 13.16
C PHE A 31 8.70 12.29 14.46
N ASP A 32 8.21 11.81 15.62
CA ASP A 32 8.44 12.43 16.93
C ASP A 32 9.74 12.00 17.62
N GLY A 33 10.50 11.10 17.00
CA GLY A 33 11.74 10.50 17.54
C GLY A 33 11.55 9.07 18.03
N GLU A 34 10.29 8.59 18.11
CA GLU A 34 9.94 7.21 18.48
C GLU A 34 8.96 6.61 17.46
N LYS A 35 7.99 7.40 17.01
CA LYS A 35 6.91 6.95 16.11
C LYS A 35 6.64 7.94 14.99
N PHE A 36 6.18 7.39 13.88
CA PHE A 36 5.62 8.19 12.80
C PHE A 36 4.17 8.60 13.14
N PHE A 37 3.71 9.71 12.57
CA PHE A 37 2.35 10.21 12.77
C PHE A 37 1.86 10.99 11.56
N ASN A 38 0.55 11.09 11.40
CA ASN A 38 -0.08 11.96 10.40
C ASN A 38 -0.06 13.41 10.90
N PRO A 39 0.54 14.37 10.19
CA PRO A 39 0.57 15.79 10.61
C PRO A 39 -0.82 16.41 10.79
N ASN A 40 -1.79 15.94 10.01
CA ASN A 40 -3.19 16.35 10.06
C ASN A 40 -4.09 15.15 10.37
N PRO A 41 -4.09 14.64 11.60
CA PRO A 41 -4.82 13.42 11.93
C PRO A 41 -6.34 13.63 11.80
N ILE A 42 -7.03 12.60 11.30
CA ILE A 42 -8.49 12.54 11.35
C ILE A 42 -8.89 11.89 12.68
N ASP A 43 -9.89 12.47 13.35
CA ASP A 43 -10.41 11.91 14.59
C ASP A 43 -10.83 10.45 14.40
N SER A 44 -10.29 9.58 15.23
CA SER A 44 -10.58 8.15 15.26
C SER A 44 -11.23 7.77 16.59
N PRO A 45 -12.16 6.80 16.63
CA PRO A 45 -12.90 6.40 17.84
C PRO A 45 -12.05 5.68 18.90
N GLY A 46 -10.74 5.82 18.85
CA GLY A 46 -9.82 5.26 19.84
C GLY A 46 -9.56 3.74 19.71
N VAL A 47 -8.46 3.29 20.33
CA VAL A 47 -7.91 1.93 20.19
C VAL A 47 -8.91 0.82 20.58
N ILE A 48 -9.79 1.05 21.58
CA ILE A 48 -10.75 0.05 22.03
C ILE A 48 -11.84 -0.21 20.99
N ALA A 49 -12.35 0.84 20.36
CA ALA A 49 -13.36 0.72 19.31
C ALA A 49 -12.77 0.05 18.05
N LEU A 50 -11.54 0.41 17.69
CA LEU A 50 -10.81 -0.22 16.60
C LEU A 50 -10.53 -1.70 16.88
N ALA A 51 -10.04 -2.05 18.07
CA ALA A 51 -9.81 -3.44 18.47
C ALA A 51 -11.11 -4.27 18.46
N ARG A 52 -12.21 -3.70 18.95
CA ARG A 52 -13.53 -4.34 18.90
C ARG A 52 -13.98 -4.58 17.46
N HIS A 53 -13.75 -3.62 16.57
CA HIS A 53 -14.06 -3.75 15.15
C HIS A 53 -13.24 -4.86 14.48
N ILE A 54 -11.92 -4.89 14.67
CA ILE A 54 -11.04 -5.95 14.14
C ILE A 54 -11.50 -7.36 14.59
N VAL A 55 -12.01 -7.49 15.81
CA VAL A 55 -12.41 -8.79 16.36
C VAL A 55 -13.85 -9.17 15.97
N PHE A 56 -14.78 -8.22 15.90
CA PHE A 56 -16.21 -8.47 15.78
C PHE A 56 -16.90 -7.75 14.61
N GLY A 57 -16.23 -6.94 13.87
CA GLY A 57 -16.82 -6.04 12.86
C GLY A 57 -16.79 -6.55 11.44
N ARG A 58 -16.61 -7.85 11.21
CA ARG A 58 -16.61 -8.46 9.87
C ARG A 58 -17.95 -9.08 9.56
N ASP A 59 -19.02 -8.27 9.64
CA ASP A 59 -20.40 -8.72 9.49
C ASP A 59 -20.87 -8.71 8.02
N GLY A 60 -20.06 -8.22 7.08
CA GLY A 60 -20.38 -8.19 5.65
C GLY A 60 -20.57 -9.59 5.06
N ASP A 61 -21.44 -9.69 4.06
CA ASP A 61 -21.67 -10.92 3.30
C ASP A 61 -20.48 -11.17 2.35
N TRP A 62 -19.69 -12.18 2.67
CA TRP A 62 -18.50 -12.58 1.89
C TRP A 62 -18.58 -14.06 1.50
N PRO A 63 -18.32 -14.37 0.24
CA PRO A 63 -18.20 -15.76 -0.20
C PRO A 63 -16.93 -16.39 0.42
N GLU A 64 -16.99 -17.67 0.76
CA GLU A 64 -15.83 -18.42 1.24
C GLU A 64 -14.74 -18.52 0.14
N SER A 65 -15.17 -18.72 -1.11
CA SER A 65 -14.29 -18.66 -2.29
C SER A 65 -15.10 -18.38 -3.55
N ILE A 66 -14.48 -17.69 -4.51
CA ILE A 66 -15.04 -17.43 -5.83
C ILE A 66 -14.23 -18.21 -6.86
N LEU A 67 -14.94 -19.05 -7.60
CA LEU A 67 -14.39 -19.91 -8.65
C LEU A 67 -14.69 -19.39 -10.07
N GLU A 68 -15.11 -18.12 -10.17
CA GLU A 68 -15.35 -17.51 -11.47
C GLU A 68 -14.09 -17.50 -12.33
N PRO A 69 -14.22 -17.65 -13.66
CA PRO A 69 -13.09 -17.49 -14.56
C PRO A 69 -12.48 -16.09 -14.38
N GLN A 70 -11.18 -16.03 -14.17
CA GLN A 70 -10.44 -14.79 -14.17
C GLN A 70 -10.20 -14.33 -15.61
N ALA A 71 -9.96 -13.03 -15.81
CA ALA A 71 -9.50 -12.54 -17.09
C ALA A 71 -8.14 -13.17 -17.44
N VAL A 72 -7.87 -13.34 -18.72
CA VAL A 72 -6.55 -13.78 -19.19
C VAL A 72 -5.66 -12.53 -19.26
N PRO A 73 -4.57 -12.48 -18.48
CA PRO A 73 -3.73 -11.29 -18.46
C PRO A 73 -3.02 -11.07 -19.79
N GLU A 74 -3.03 -9.84 -20.28
CA GLU A 74 -2.27 -9.42 -21.44
C GLU A 74 -0.91 -8.87 -21.01
N LEU A 75 0.05 -9.74 -20.78
CA LEU A 75 1.39 -9.40 -20.32
C LEU A 75 2.31 -9.01 -21.47
N GLY A 76 3.39 -8.26 -21.15
CA GLY A 76 4.38 -7.82 -22.15
C GLY A 76 3.90 -6.67 -23.01
N GLN A 77 2.98 -5.85 -22.54
CA GLN A 77 2.34 -4.75 -23.29
C GLN A 77 3.06 -3.40 -23.15
N GLY A 78 4.20 -3.34 -22.46
CA GLY A 78 4.96 -2.11 -22.28
C GLY A 78 5.44 -1.55 -23.64
N GLN A 79 4.96 -0.36 -24.00
CA GLN A 79 5.26 0.33 -25.26
C GLN A 79 5.51 1.83 -24.98
N PRO A 80 6.22 2.54 -25.90
CA PRO A 80 6.37 3.98 -25.79
C PRO A 80 5.01 4.69 -25.66
N ASN A 81 4.91 5.64 -24.74
CA ASN A 81 3.72 6.42 -24.43
C ASN A 81 2.51 5.60 -23.94
N LEU A 82 2.70 4.34 -23.59
CA LEU A 82 1.66 3.51 -23.03
C LEU A 82 2.07 2.96 -21.66
N ALA A 83 1.09 2.82 -20.77
CA ALA A 83 1.20 2.01 -19.58
C ALA A 83 0.13 0.91 -19.63
N ALA A 84 0.54 -0.34 -19.50
CA ALA A 84 -0.37 -1.45 -19.28
C ALA A 84 -0.48 -1.70 -17.77
N VAL A 85 -1.68 -1.70 -17.24
CA VAL A 85 -1.97 -1.93 -15.83
C VAL A 85 -2.81 -3.20 -15.72
N THR A 86 -2.25 -4.23 -15.08
CA THR A 86 -2.95 -5.48 -14.83
C THR A 86 -3.32 -5.57 -13.34
N PHE A 87 -4.60 -5.77 -13.05
CA PHE A 87 -5.07 -5.97 -11.67
C PHE A 87 -4.80 -7.43 -11.27
N VAL A 88 -3.80 -7.63 -10.43
CA VAL A 88 -3.47 -8.98 -9.94
C VAL A 88 -4.43 -9.40 -8.83
N ASN A 89 -4.54 -8.58 -7.78
CA ASN A 89 -5.50 -8.70 -6.68
C ASN A 89 -5.25 -7.58 -5.66
N HIS A 90 -6.21 -7.28 -4.81
CA HIS A 90 -6.07 -6.38 -3.65
C HIS A 90 -5.37 -5.05 -4.00
N ALA A 91 -4.18 -4.79 -3.48
CA ALA A 91 -3.32 -3.66 -3.83
C ALA A 91 -2.13 -4.08 -4.71
N THR A 92 -2.13 -5.32 -5.22
CA THR A 92 -1.12 -5.83 -6.13
C THR A 92 -1.52 -5.54 -7.56
N LEU A 93 -0.83 -4.61 -8.20
CA LEU A 93 -0.99 -4.28 -9.61
C LEU A 93 0.36 -4.43 -10.32
N LEU A 94 0.32 -4.99 -11.52
CA LEU A 94 1.47 -5.05 -12.41
C LEU A 94 1.39 -3.90 -13.40
N LEU A 95 2.42 -3.07 -13.43
CA LEU A 95 2.54 -1.91 -14.29
C LEU A 95 3.67 -2.15 -15.29
N GLU A 96 3.35 -2.16 -16.57
CA GLU A 96 4.32 -2.36 -17.63
C GLU A 96 4.42 -1.11 -18.50
N PHE A 97 5.59 -0.51 -18.49
CA PHE A 97 5.98 0.61 -19.34
C PHE A 97 7.01 0.17 -20.37
N ASP A 98 7.35 1.02 -21.32
CA ASP A 98 8.50 0.79 -22.17
C ASP A 98 9.79 0.66 -21.31
N ALA A 99 10.37 -0.52 -21.28
CA ALA A 99 11.59 -0.87 -20.55
C ALA A 99 11.54 -0.71 -19.00
N LEU A 100 10.35 -0.71 -18.38
CA LEU A 100 10.20 -0.69 -16.92
C LEU A 100 8.97 -1.50 -16.52
N THR A 101 9.17 -2.47 -15.63
CA THR A 101 8.09 -3.25 -15.03
C THR A 101 8.07 -3.02 -13.51
N VAL A 102 6.94 -2.55 -12.99
CA VAL A 102 6.73 -2.22 -11.58
C VAL A 102 5.63 -3.09 -11.00
N LEU A 103 5.83 -3.60 -9.80
CA LEU A 103 4.83 -4.36 -9.05
C LEU A 103 4.54 -3.64 -7.73
N THR A 104 3.26 -3.44 -7.40
CA THR A 104 2.84 -2.80 -6.16
C THR A 104 2.41 -3.82 -5.12
N ASP A 105 2.71 -3.59 -3.84
CA ASP A 105 2.27 -4.32 -2.64
C ASP A 105 1.96 -5.82 -2.90
N PRO A 106 2.99 -6.64 -3.15
CA PRO A 106 2.83 -7.99 -3.68
C PRO A 106 2.27 -8.97 -2.65
N VAL A 107 1.10 -9.57 -2.93
CA VAL A 107 0.48 -10.58 -2.08
C VAL A 107 -0.07 -11.77 -2.89
N TRP A 108 0.56 -12.95 -2.72
CA TRP A 108 0.11 -14.23 -3.30
C TRP A 108 -0.32 -15.24 -2.24
N SER A 109 -0.08 -14.97 -0.95
CA SER A 109 -0.49 -15.85 0.15
C SER A 109 -2.00 -16.04 0.21
N ASP A 110 -2.44 -17.23 0.60
CA ASP A 110 -3.88 -17.53 0.80
C ASP A 110 -4.47 -16.78 2.00
N ARG A 111 -3.63 -16.35 2.95
CA ARG A 111 -4.01 -15.59 4.14
C ARG A 111 -3.04 -14.46 4.39
N VAL A 112 -3.56 -13.35 4.88
CA VAL A 112 -2.77 -12.21 5.34
C VAL A 112 -2.81 -12.13 6.86
N GLY A 113 -1.64 -12.22 7.49
CA GLY A 113 -1.54 -12.25 8.95
C GLY A 113 -0.17 -12.69 9.44
N PRO A 114 0.03 -12.72 10.78
CA PRO A 114 1.32 -13.04 11.37
C PRO A 114 1.76 -14.51 11.16
N PHE A 115 0.80 -15.39 10.81
CA PHE A 115 1.05 -16.82 10.57
C PHE A 115 0.26 -17.27 9.34
N THR A 116 0.76 -18.27 8.62
CA THR A 116 0.14 -18.82 7.40
C THR A 116 -1.26 -19.41 7.63
N TRP A 117 -1.59 -19.73 8.88
CA TRP A 117 -2.90 -20.28 9.28
C TRP A 117 -3.85 -19.26 9.92
N ALA A 118 -3.38 -18.03 10.20
CA ALA A 118 -4.14 -17.00 10.89
C ALA A 118 -4.33 -15.75 10.03
N GLY A 119 -5.47 -15.11 10.17
CA GLY A 119 -5.85 -13.90 9.44
C GLY A 119 -6.87 -14.15 8.33
N PRO A 120 -7.32 -13.08 7.66
CA PRO A 120 -8.27 -13.16 6.56
C PRO A 120 -7.80 -14.09 5.44
N HIS A 121 -8.71 -14.93 4.97
CA HIS A 121 -8.50 -15.79 3.80
C HIS A 121 -8.93 -15.04 2.54
N ARG A 122 -8.19 -15.23 1.42
CA ARG A 122 -8.60 -14.63 0.14
C ARG A 122 -9.87 -15.29 -0.41
N ALA A 123 -10.77 -14.48 -0.89
CA ALA A 123 -11.98 -14.94 -1.56
C ALA A 123 -11.71 -15.31 -3.04
N ARG A 124 -10.73 -14.67 -3.67
CA ARG A 124 -10.32 -14.90 -5.07
C ARG A 124 -8.84 -15.21 -5.18
N LYS A 125 -8.48 -16.03 -6.18
CA LYS A 125 -7.08 -16.26 -6.52
C LYS A 125 -6.48 -15.01 -7.17
N PRO A 126 -5.13 -14.83 -7.11
CA PRO A 126 -4.47 -13.81 -7.92
C PRO A 126 -4.76 -13.98 -9.41
N GLY A 127 -5.07 -12.90 -10.11
CA GLY A 127 -5.38 -12.91 -11.53
C GLY A 127 -4.19 -13.23 -12.44
N VAL A 128 -2.97 -13.04 -11.91
CA VAL A 128 -1.72 -13.48 -12.54
C VAL A 128 -1.08 -14.51 -11.65
N PRO A 129 -0.94 -15.77 -12.08
CA PRO A 129 -0.13 -16.75 -11.38
C PRO A 129 1.30 -16.24 -11.21
N PHE A 130 1.92 -16.50 -10.06
CA PHE A 130 3.26 -15.98 -9.80
C PHE A 130 4.28 -16.41 -10.86
N GLU A 131 4.13 -17.62 -11.37
CA GLU A 131 4.99 -18.24 -12.40
C GLU A 131 4.88 -17.56 -13.77
N GLU A 132 3.83 -16.79 -14.00
CA GLU A 132 3.56 -16.07 -15.25
C GLU A 132 3.99 -14.61 -15.19
N LEU A 133 4.50 -14.14 -14.04
CA LEU A 133 5.01 -12.78 -13.92
C LEU A 133 6.17 -12.54 -14.90
N PRO A 134 6.16 -11.41 -15.63
CA PRO A 134 7.33 -10.98 -16.40
C PRO A 134 8.49 -10.63 -15.45
N PRO A 135 9.71 -10.42 -15.94
CA PRO A 135 10.79 -9.88 -15.13
C PRO A 135 10.38 -8.57 -14.45
N ILE A 136 10.49 -8.52 -13.13
CA ILE A 136 10.13 -7.34 -12.32
C ILE A 136 11.37 -6.51 -12.05
N ASP A 137 11.36 -5.23 -12.44
CA ASP A 137 12.45 -4.29 -12.18
C ASP A 137 12.37 -3.69 -10.79
N VAL A 138 11.17 -3.24 -10.40
CA VAL A 138 10.92 -2.50 -9.15
C VAL A 138 9.68 -3.06 -8.45
N VAL A 139 9.77 -3.20 -7.13
CA VAL A 139 8.63 -3.48 -6.26
C VAL A 139 8.44 -2.29 -5.33
N LEU A 140 7.22 -1.77 -5.28
CA LEU A 140 6.81 -0.69 -4.38
C LEU A 140 6.06 -1.29 -3.18
N ILE A 141 6.49 -0.94 -1.97
CA ILE A 141 5.80 -1.30 -0.72
C ILE A 141 5.29 -0.02 -0.08
N SER A 142 3.97 0.13 0.03
CA SER A 142 3.35 1.33 0.58
C SER A 142 3.49 1.43 2.10
N HIS A 143 3.36 0.32 2.81
CA HIS A 143 3.50 0.21 4.26
C HIS A 143 3.66 -1.27 4.68
N ASP A 144 3.79 -1.53 5.99
CA ASP A 144 4.17 -2.84 6.49
C ASP A 144 3.00 -3.74 6.94
N HIS A 145 1.73 -3.40 6.71
CA HIS A 145 0.61 -4.30 6.99
C HIS A 145 0.74 -5.62 6.22
N TYR A 146 0.14 -6.69 6.76
CA TYR A 146 0.32 -8.04 6.23
C TYR A 146 -0.26 -8.27 4.83
N ASP A 147 -1.24 -7.48 4.43
CA ASP A 147 -1.90 -7.52 3.13
C ASP A 147 -1.21 -6.66 2.06
N HIS A 148 -0.11 -5.96 2.43
CA HIS A 148 0.75 -5.17 1.55
C HIS A 148 2.21 -5.65 1.56
N LEU A 149 2.72 -6.07 2.72
CA LEU A 149 4.05 -6.65 2.87
C LEU A 149 3.93 -8.15 3.23
N ASP A 150 3.64 -8.98 2.23
CA ASP A 150 3.50 -10.42 2.36
C ASP A 150 4.85 -11.12 2.27
N ALA A 151 5.31 -11.70 3.39
CA ALA A 151 6.64 -12.30 3.48
C ALA A 151 6.90 -13.40 2.45
N PRO A 152 5.99 -14.38 2.21
CA PRO A 152 6.22 -15.41 1.21
C PRO A 152 6.36 -14.86 -0.21
N SER A 153 5.55 -13.86 -0.57
CA SER A 153 5.60 -13.22 -1.89
C SER A 153 6.90 -12.44 -2.09
N VAL A 154 7.30 -11.65 -1.09
CA VAL A 154 8.55 -10.88 -1.13
C VAL A 154 9.77 -11.79 -1.19
N ASP A 155 9.83 -12.84 -0.34
CA ASP A 155 10.94 -13.80 -0.33
C ASP A 155 11.07 -14.51 -1.70
N ARG A 156 9.93 -14.81 -2.35
CA ARG A 156 9.91 -15.45 -3.67
C ARG A 156 10.34 -14.47 -4.77
N LEU A 157 9.84 -13.23 -4.76
CA LEU A 157 10.24 -12.18 -5.69
C LEU A 157 11.75 -11.89 -5.61
N ALA A 158 12.29 -11.77 -4.39
CA ALA A 158 13.71 -11.54 -4.19
C ALA A 158 14.57 -12.66 -4.79
N ARG A 159 14.14 -13.92 -4.65
CA ARG A 159 14.86 -15.09 -5.17
C ARG A 159 14.74 -15.26 -6.68
N GLU A 160 13.54 -15.05 -7.26
CA GLU A 160 13.25 -15.41 -8.65
C GLU A 160 13.40 -14.24 -9.63
N HIS A 161 13.15 -13.00 -9.18
CA HIS A 161 13.22 -11.80 -10.01
C HIS A 161 14.35 -10.84 -9.61
N ALA A 162 14.81 -10.90 -8.34
CA ALA A 162 15.81 -10.00 -7.76
C ALA A 162 15.53 -8.50 -8.06
N PRO A 163 14.29 -7.99 -7.85
CA PRO A 163 13.92 -6.63 -8.14
C PRO A 163 14.58 -5.63 -7.18
N LEU A 164 14.51 -4.35 -7.51
CA LEU A 164 14.74 -3.30 -6.53
C LEU A 164 13.47 -3.09 -5.71
N PHE A 165 13.55 -3.17 -4.38
CA PHE A 165 12.44 -2.82 -3.48
C PHE A 165 12.59 -1.36 -3.04
N LEU A 166 11.55 -0.56 -3.28
CA LEU A 166 11.40 0.78 -2.71
C LEU A 166 10.39 0.70 -1.56
N VAL A 167 10.81 1.10 -0.39
CA VAL A 167 10.05 0.89 0.85
C VAL A 167 10.06 2.14 1.72
N PRO A 168 9.10 2.33 2.64
CA PRO A 168 9.11 3.43 3.61
C PRO A 168 10.24 3.31 4.63
N LEU A 169 10.59 4.43 5.27
CA LEU A 169 11.51 4.44 6.41
C LEU A 169 11.11 3.43 7.48
N GLY A 170 12.10 2.71 8.02
CA GLY A 170 11.95 1.67 9.04
C GLY A 170 11.70 0.26 8.48
N VAL A 171 11.24 0.13 7.24
CA VAL A 171 10.91 -1.17 6.64
C VAL A 171 12.15 -1.93 6.15
N LYS A 172 13.23 -1.25 5.80
CA LYS A 172 14.45 -1.88 5.26
C LYS A 172 15.03 -2.93 6.20
N SER A 173 15.00 -2.71 7.51
CA SER A 173 15.49 -3.66 8.50
C SER A 173 14.77 -5.02 8.42
N TRP A 174 13.48 -5.02 8.06
CA TRP A 174 12.70 -6.24 7.85
C TRP A 174 13.20 -7.05 6.65
N PHE A 175 13.62 -6.38 5.57
CA PHE A 175 14.23 -7.00 4.39
C PHE A 175 15.63 -7.52 4.67
N GLU A 176 16.46 -6.72 5.36
CA GLU A 176 17.83 -7.10 5.74
C GLU A 176 17.85 -8.33 6.63
N ALA A 177 16.90 -8.45 7.58
CA ALA A 177 16.75 -9.63 8.42
C ALA A 177 16.40 -10.91 7.61
N ARG A 178 15.94 -10.77 6.36
CA ARG A 178 15.67 -11.85 5.40
C ARG A 178 16.79 -12.07 4.38
N GLY A 179 17.88 -11.32 4.49
CA GLY A 179 19.00 -11.38 3.55
C GLY A 179 18.71 -10.73 2.19
N ILE A 180 17.69 -9.86 2.11
CA ILE A 180 17.34 -9.14 0.89
C ILE A 180 18.01 -7.78 0.91
N GLY A 181 19.04 -7.60 0.06
CA GLY A 181 19.89 -6.40 0.07
C GLY A 181 19.52 -5.32 -0.95
N ARG A 182 18.75 -5.65 -2.01
CA ARG A 182 18.34 -4.66 -3.02
C ARG A 182 17.11 -3.86 -2.56
N VAL A 183 17.29 -3.08 -1.48
CA VAL A 183 16.23 -2.32 -0.82
C VAL A 183 16.68 -0.89 -0.58
N VAL A 184 15.84 0.05 -0.94
CA VAL A 184 16.02 1.49 -0.68
C VAL A 184 14.85 2.00 0.14
N GLU A 185 15.14 2.61 1.29
CA GLU A 185 14.15 3.32 2.10
C GLU A 185 14.00 4.75 1.61
N LEU A 186 12.76 5.20 1.60
CA LEU A 186 12.41 6.57 1.24
C LEU A 186 11.56 7.21 2.33
N ASP A 187 11.84 8.48 2.59
CA ASP A 187 11.00 9.38 3.34
C ASP A 187 10.01 10.10 2.43
N TRP A 188 8.95 10.71 2.98
CA TRP A 188 8.02 11.51 2.20
C TRP A 188 8.73 12.58 1.39
N TRP A 189 8.33 12.70 0.12
CA TRP A 189 8.87 13.60 -0.89
C TRP A 189 10.29 13.25 -1.37
N GLN A 190 10.89 12.16 -0.89
CA GLN A 190 12.15 11.68 -1.45
C GLN A 190 11.94 11.00 -2.80
N THR A 191 12.93 11.16 -3.66
CA THR A 191 12.90 10.65 -5.04
C THR A 191 14.01 9.63 -5.24
N PHE A 192 13.68 8.52 -5.88
CA PHE A 192 14.64 7.55 -6.38
C PHE A 192 14.72 7.64 -7.91
N GLU A 193 15.89 7.94 -8.44
CA GLU A 193 16.11 8.03 -9.89
C GLU A 193 16.27 6.66 -10.53
N LEU A 194 15.55 6.41 -11.62
CA LEU A 194 15.68 5.26 -12.50
C LEU A 194 16.36 5.74 -13.80
N PRO A 195 17.69 5.59 -13.96
CA PRO A 195 18.40 6.15 -15.11
C PRO A 195 17.75 5.79 -16.43
N LYS A 196 17.42 6.80 -17.26
CA LYS A 196 16.75 6.73 -18.56
C LYS A 196 15.28 6.26 -18.54
N ARG A 197 14.73 5.89 -17.39
CA ARG A 197 13.35 5.39 -17.23
C ARG A 197 12.44 6.33 -16.45
N GLY A 198 13.01 7.38 -15.85
CA GLY A 198 12.29 8.34 -15.01
C GLY A 198 12.73 8.30 -13.56
N ASP A 199 11.81 8.56 -12.65
CA ASP A 199 12.06 8.50 -11.23
C ASP A 199 10.78 8.09 -10.46
N ILE A 200 10.93 7.71 -9.20
CA ILE A 200 9.82 7.35 -8.32
C ILE A 200 9.92 8.22 -7.07
N VAL A 201 8.85 8.93 -6.77
CA VAL A 201 8.72 9.77 -5.57
C VAL A 201 7.89 9.02 -4.54
N PHE A 202 8.36 8.95 -3.31
CA PHE A 202 7.55 8.48 -2.18
C PHE A 202 6.77 9.68 -1.62
N CYS A 203 5.44 9.58 -1.60
CA CYS A 203 4.54 10.66 -1.25
C CYS A 203 3.79 10.36 0.05
N PRO A 204 3.27 11.38 0.75
CA PRO A 204 2.42 11.19 1.92
C PRO A 204 1.17 10.37 1.62
N ALA A 205 0.68 9.68 2.64
CA ALA A 205 -0.65 9.08 2.72
C ALA A 205 -1.21 9.28 4.13
N GLN A 206 -2.53 9.21 4.27
CA GLN A 206 -3.22 9.30 5.55
C GLN A 206 -3.56 7.89 6.04
N HIS A 207 -2.62 7.23 6.72
CA HIS A 207 -2.77 5.85 7.17
C HIS A 207 -2.01 5.61 8.48
N ASN A 208 -1.62 4.39 8.74
CA ASN A 208 -0.77 3.95 9.84
C ASN A 208 0.03 2.71 9.43
N SER A 209 0.90 2.23 10.30
CA SER A 209 1.69 1.03 10.10
C SER A 209 1.66 0.12 11.31
N GLY A 210 2.09 -1.14 11.14
CA GLY A 210 2.30 -2.06 12.25
C GLY A 210 1.99 -3.52 11.91
N ARG A 211 2.85 -4.41 12.39
CA ARG A 211 2.72 -5.86 12.26
C ARG A 211 2.39 -6.55 13.59
N SER A 212 2.30 -5.78 14.66
CA SER A 212 1.89 -6.25 15.99
C SER A 212 1.34 -5.09 16.82
N PRO A 213 0.61 -5.35 17.91
CA PRO A 213 0.14 -4.29 18.81
C PRO A 213 1.30 -3.49 19.47
N PHE A 214 2.53 -4.01 19.41
CA PHE A 214 3.71 -3.39 20.03
C PHE A 214 4.55 -2.60 19.02
N SER A 215 4.35 -2.81 17.71
CA SER A 215 5.10 -2.15 16.62
C SER A 215 4.25 -1.16 15.82
N THR A 216 3.18 -0.62 16.43
CA THR A 216 2.33 0.38 15.76
C THR A 216 3.13 1.65 15.50
N ASP A 217 3.10 2.13 14.25
CA ASP A 217 3.70 3.38 13.79
C ASP A 217 5.24 3.47 13.98
N GLU A 218 5.94 2.33 14.09
CA GLU A 218 7.40 2.28 14.11
C GLU A 218 8.03 2.40 12.72
N THR A 219 7.26 2.15 11.67
CA THR A 219 7.63 2.32 10.27
C THR A 219 6.77 3.38 9.62
N LEU A 220 7.28 4.06 8.59
CA LEU A 220 6.51 5.03 7.84
C LEU A 220 5.53 4.31 6.89
N TRP A 221 4.53 5.02 6.40
CA TRP A 221 3.59 4.62 5.34
C TRP A 221 3.52 5.71 4.29
N GLY A 222 3.03 5.39 3.11
CA GLY A 222 2.90 6.39 2.05
C GLY A 222 2.39 5.83 0.75
N SER A 223 2.46 6.67 -0.25
CA SER A 223 2.07 6.42 -1.63
C SER A 223 3.26 6.63 -2.57
N PHE A 224 3.13 6.24 -3.82
CA PHE A 224 4.20 6.42 -4.79
C PHE A 224 3.70 7.16 -6.04
N LEU A 225 4.49 8.10 -6.52
CA LEU A 225 4.32 8.71 -7.83
C LEU A 225 5.44 8.22 -8.75
N ILE A 226 5.10 7.40 -9.72
CA ILE A 226 5.99 6.94 -10.78
C ILE A 226 6.00 8.02 -11.86
N ARG A 227 7.12 8.71 -12.01
CA ARG A 227 7.33 9.74 -13.02
C ARG A 227 8.09 9.11 -14.17
N HIS A 228 7.37 8.34 -14.99
CA HIS A 228 7.94 7.81 -16.23
C HIS A 228 8.17 8.94 -17.23
N ARG A 229 9.13 8.77 -18.15
CA ARG A 229 9.45 9.80 -19.16
C ARG A 229 8.24 10.26 -19.98
N ASP A 230 7.24 9.40 -20.12
CA ASP A 230 6.06 9.65 -20.95
C ASP A 230 4.81 10.05 -20.15
N GLY A 231 4.82 9.93 -18.82
CA GLY A 231 3.66 10.26 -18.01
C GLY A 231 3.80 10.01 -16.50
N LEU A 232 2.74 10.28 -15.77
CA LEU A 232 2.65 10.20 -14.31
C LEU A 232 1.65 9.10 -13.89
N VAL A 233 2.10 8.15 -13.08
CA VAL A 233 1.24 7.12 -12.48
C VAL A 233 1.34 7.19 -10.97
N TYR A 234 0.20 7.36 -10.31
CA TYR A 234 0.10 7.43 -8.87
C TYR A 234 -0.44 6.13 -8.29
N PHE A 235 0.26 5.57 -7.31
CA PHE A 235 -0.17 4.43 -6.50
C PHE A 235 -0.41 4.90 -5.08
N ALA A 236 -1.67 4.88 -4.63
CA ALA A 236 -2.05 5.43 -3.33
C ALA A 236 -1.59 4.58 -2.15
N GLY A 237 -1.37 3.26 -2.31
CA GLY A 237 -1.35 2.35 -1.16
C GLY A 237 -2.67 2.44 -0.40
N ASP A 238 -2.62 2.31 0.92
CA ASP A 238 -3.77 2.58 1.78
C ASP A 238 -3.75 4.02 2.26
N SER A 239 -4.89 4.67 2.16
CA SER A 239 -5.06 6.06 2.61
C SER A 239 -6.51 6.41 2.91
N ALA A 240 -6.73 7.22 3.94
CA ALA A 240 -7.93 8.04 4.04
C ALA A 240 -7.83 9.24 3.09
N TYR A 241 -8.97 9.85 2.77
CA TYR A 241 -9.02 11.06 1.96
C TYR A 241 -8.56 12.28 2.78
N GLN A 242 -7.53 12.97 2.26
CA GLN A 242 -6.96 14.18 2.84
C GLN A 242 -6.32 15.08 1.77
N ASN A 243 -5.80 16.24 2.16
CA ASN A 243 -5.23 17.25 1.25
C ASN A 243 -4.01 16.77 0.45
N HIS A 244 -3.35 15.69 0.85
CA HIS A 244 -2.16 15.19 0.17
C HIS A 244 -2.39 14.87 -1.33
N PHE A 245 -3.60 14.45 -1.72
CA PHE A 245 -3.92 14.22 -3.14
C PHE A 245 -3.81 15.51 -3.96
N ARG A 246 -4.36 16.60 -3.44
CA ARG A 246 -4.24 17.92 -4.07
C ARG A 246 -2.80 18.43 -4.04
N GLU A 247 -2.12 18.27 -2.93
CA GLU A 247 -0.71 18.67 -2.78
C GLU A 247 0.20 17.95 -3.79
N ILE A 248 -0.04 16.67 -4.07
CA ILE A 248 0.67 15.90 -5.09
C ILE A 248 0.42 16.51 -6.47
N ALA A 249 -0.84 16.78 -6.83
CA ALA A 249 -1.18 17.40 -8.10
C ALA A 249 -0.62 18.84 -8.25
N GLU A 250 -0.61 19.61 -7.17
CA GLU A 250 0.00 20.95 -7.16
C GLU A 250 1.52 20.91 -7.37
N ARG A 251 2.20 19.89 -6.83
CA ARG A 251 3.66 19.75 -6.96
C ARG A 251 4.10 19.16 -8.30
N PHE A 252 3.36 18.22 -8.85
CA PHE A 252 3.81 17.42 -9.99
C PHE A 252 2.95 17.57 -11.24
N GLY A 253 1.79 18.17 -11.13
CA GLY A 253 0.77 18.24 -12.17
C GLY A 253 -0.26 17.11 -12.07
N PRO A 254 -1.28 17.14 -12.95
CA PRO A 254 -2.28 16.07 -13.02
C PRO A 254 -1.64 14.74 -13.40
N VAL A 255 -2.18 13.62 -12.89
CA VAL A 255 -1.65 12.29 -13.20
C VAL A 255 -2.43 11.64 -14.34
N ASP A 256 -1.75 10.86 -15.18
CA ASP A 256 -2.43 10.10 -16.24
C ASP A 256 -3.23 8.94 -15.65
N ILE A 257 -2.65 8.25 -14.65
CA ILE A 257 -3.24 7.09 -14.02
C ILE A 257 -3.14 7.23 -12.49
N ALA A 258 -4.26 6.97 -11.79
CA ALA A 258 -4.27 6.81 -10.34
C ALA A 258 -4.80 5.44 -9.93
N LEU A 259 -4.08 4.74 -9.06
CA LEU A 259 -4.48 3.46 -8.47
C LEU A 259 -5.00 3.77 -7.06
N LEU A 260 -6.34 3.70 -6.87
CA LEU A 260 -7.02 4.22 -5.68
C LEU A 260 -7.76 3.12 -4.92
N PRO A 261 -7.58 3.02 -3.59
CA PRO A 261 -8.31 2.06 -2.76
C PRO A 261 -9.78 2.46 -2.64
N ILE A 262 -10.68 1.47 -2.70
CA ILE A 262 -12.13 1.65 -2.55
C ILE A 262 -12.76 0.73 -1.50
N GLY A 263 -11.98 -0.11 -0.83
CA GLY A 263 -12.42 -1.07 0.19
C GLY A 263 -11.90 -0.76 1.59
N ALA A 264 -12.20 -1.63 2.52
CA ALA A 264 -11.84 -1.55 3.94
C ALA A 264 -12.39 -0.30 4.65
N TYR A 265 -13.61 0.15 4.31
CA TYR A 265 -14.16 1.42 4.81
C TYR A 265 -15.27 1.26 5.86
N ALA A 266 -15.81 0.08 6.11
CA ALA A 266 -16.94 -0.09 7.03
C ALA A 266 -16.52 -0.72 8.39
N PRO A 267 -17.06 -0.22 9.53
CA PRO A 267 -17.94 0.93 9.61
C PRO A 267 -17.17 2.24 9.42
N ARG A 268 -17.79 3.17 8.68
CA ARG A 268 -17.14 4.44 8.31
C ARG A 268 -16.66 5.25 9.51
N GLU A 269 -17.37 5.19 10.63
CA GLU A 269 -16.98 5.86 11.87
C GLU A 269 -15.56 5.47 12.33
N SER A 270 -15.20 4.20 12.21
CA SER A 270 -13.90 3.69 12.64
C SER A 270 -12.84 3.76 11.52
N MET A 271 -13.24 3.55 10.26
CA MET A 271 -12.30 3.38 9.16
C MET A 271 -11.95 4.68 8.44
N ARG A 272 -12.75 5.75 8.58
CA ARG A 272 -12.54 7.02 7.86
C ARG A 272 -11.17 7.68 8.11
N ALA A 273 -10.51 7.33 9.20
CA ALA A 273 -9.20 7.88 9.56
C ALA A 273 -8.03 7.19 8.82
N PHE A 274 -8.30 6.03 8.21
CA PHE A 274 -7.29 5.15 7.62
C PHE A 274 -7.59 4.77 6.17
N HIS A 275 -8.87 4.72 5.79
CA HIS A 275 -9.32 4.25 4.47
C HIS A 275 -10.34 5.20 3.85
N MET A 276 -10.27 5.34 2.55
CA MET A 276 -11.29 6.00 1.74
C MET A 276 -12.50 5.07 1.57
N ASP A 277 -13.71 5.64 1.56
CA ASP A 277 -14.85 4.99 0.91
C ASP A 277 -14.86 5.31 -0.60
N PRO A 278 -15.72 4.67 -1.39
CA PRO A 278 -15.78 4.94 -2.82
C PRO A 278 -16.07 6.39 -3.21
N LEU A 279 -16.80 7.15 -2.40
CA LEU A 279 -17.02 8.58 -2.65
C LEU A 279 -15.77 9.41 -2.42
N ASP A 280 -15.03 9.11 -1.35
CA ASP A 280 -13.72 9.72 -1.07
C ASP A 280 -12.73 9.43 -2.20
N ALA A 281 -12.73 8.20 -2.75
CA ALA A 281 -11.87 7.83 -3.87
C ALA A 281 -12.22 8.63 -5.15
N VAL A 282 -13.51 8.94 -5.40
CA VAL A 282 -13.91 9.84 -6.50
C VAL A 282 -13.38 11.26 -6.27
N HIS A 283 -13.40 11.76 -5.03
CA HIS A 283 -12.81 13.07 -4.72
C HIS A 283 -11.28 13.05 -4.88
N ALA A 284 -10.59 11.97 -4.49
CA ALA A 284 -9.16 11.83 -4.71
C ALA A 284 -8.80 11.80 -6.21
N HIS A 285 -9.60 11.11 -7.03
CA HIS A 285 -9.48 11.14 -8.50
C HIS A 285 -9.54 12.59 -9.04
N GLN A 286 -10.52 13.38 -8.57
CA GLN A 286 -10.67 14.78 -8.97
C GLN A 286 -9.51 15.66 -8.49
N ASP A 287 -9.11 15.53 -7.21
CA ASP A 287 -8.02 16.32 -6.62
C ASP A 287 -6.65 16.02 -7.28
N LEU A 288 -6.40 14.79 -7.70
CA LEU A 288 -5.23 14.40 -8.48
C LEU A 288 -5.29 14.89 -9.94
N GLY A 289 -6.46 15.31 -10.42
CA GLY A 289 -6.69 15.58 -11.83
C GLY A 289 -6.42 14.35 -12.70
N ALA A 290 -6.74 13.15 -12.18
CA ALA A 290 -6.39 11.91 -12.85
C ALA A 290 -7.12 11.73 -14.16
N GLY A 291 -6.39 11.38 -15.22
CA GLY A 291 -6.98 11.04 -16.53
C GLY A 291 -7.82 9.77 -16.44
N VAL A 292 -7.26 8.71 -15.83
CA VAL A 292 -7.97 7.47 -15.51
C VAL A 292 -7.59 7.01 -14.10
N SER A 293 -8.58 6.59 -13.30
CA SER A 293 -8.33 5.87 -12.05
C SER A 293 -8.71 4.40 -12.18
N ILE A 294 -7.94 3.53 -11.53
CA ILE A 294 -8.20 2.10 -11.42
C ILE A 294 -8.43 1.79 -9.94
N ALA A 295 -9.56 1.15 -9.66
CA ALA A 295 -9.93 0.75 -8.32
C ALA A 295 -9.06 -0.41 -7.82
N MET A 296 -8.67 -0.37 -6.55
CA MET A 296 -7.93 -1.42 -5.87
C MET A 296 -8.40 -1.60 -4.43
N HIS A 297 -7.77 -2.52 -3.70
CA HIS A 297 -7.99 -2.80 -2.29
C HIS A 297 -9.44 -3.22 -1.97
N PHE A 298 -10.02 -4.08 -2.78
CA PHE A 298 -11.36 -4.64 -2.60
C PHE A 298 -11.42 -6.10 -3.06
N GLY A 299 -12.46 -6.84 -2.67
CA GLY A 299 -12.82 -8.13 -3.25
C GLY A 299 -11.83 -9.29 -3.04
N THR A 300 -10.74 -9.10 -2.29
CA THR A 300 -9.73 -10.15 -2.06
C THR A 300 -9.79 -10.69 -0.64
N PHE A 301 -9.64 -9.84 0.36
CA PHE A 301 -9.64 -10.19 1.78
C PHE A 301 -10.75 -9.46 2.52
N GLN A 302 -11.50 -10.18 3.38
CA GLN A 302 -12.46 -9.55 4.28
C GLN A 302 -11.72 -8.92 5.45
N LEU A 303 -11.40 -7.64 5.32
CA LEU A 303 -10.68 -6.88 6.35
C LEU A 303 -11.65 -6.16 7.30
N THR A 304 -12.76 -5.69 6.78
CA THR A 304 -13.75 -4.84 7.45
C THR A 304 -15.20 -5.33 7.22
N GLY A 305 -16.20 -4.52 7.52
CA GLY A 305 -17.60 -4.92 7.62
C GLY A 305 -18.46 -4.73 6.38
N GLU A 306 -17.93 -4.18 5.28
CA GLU A 306 -18.69 -4.06 4.03
C GLU A 306 -18.87 -5.42 3.33
N ASP A 307 -19.97 -5.53 2.55
CA ASP A 307 -20.22 -6.69 1.72
C ASP A 307 -19.17 -6.78 0.60
N PHE A 308 -18.93 -8.00 0.13
CA PHE A 308 -17.94 -8.30 -0.91
C PHE A 308 -18.08 -7.45 -2.19
N ASP A 309 -19.32 -7.23 -2.66
CA ASP A 309 -19.63 -6.47 -3.87
C ASP A 309 -19.97 -4.99 -3.61
N ALA A 310 -19.97 -4.55 -2.34
CA ALA A 310 -20.32 -3.18 -1.99
C ALA A 310 -19.36 -2.14 -2.59
N PRO A 311 -18.02 -2.31 -2.53
CA PRO A 311 -17.11 -1.29 -3.02
C PRO A 311 -17.31 -0.91 -4.50
N PRO A 312 -17.36 -1.84 -5.46
CA PRO A 312 -17.64 -1.50 -6.87
C PRO A 312 -19.02 -0.89 -7.09
N ARG A 313 -20.04 -1.42 -6.41
CA ARG A 313 -21.42 -0.92 -6.49
C ARG A 313 -21.56 0.49 -5.97
N GLU A 314 -20.89 0.81 -4.88
CA GLU A 314 -20.89 2.15 -4.28
C GLU A 314 -20.05 3.13 -5.09
N LEU A 315 -18.94 2.68 -5.70
CA LEU A 315 -18.17 3.50 -6.65
C LEU A 315 -19.04 3.95 -7.82
N ALA A 316 -19.78 3.05 -8.45
CA ALA A 316 -20.69 3.41 -9.55
C ALA A 316 -21.75 4.46 -9.14
N ARG A 317 -22.28 4.35 -7.90
CA ARG A 317 -23.20 5.35 -7.33
C ARG A 317 -22.50 6.70 -7.07
N ALA A 318 -21.27 6.65 -6.54
CA ALA A 318 -20.50 7.85 -6.25
C ALA A 318 -20.17 8.62 -7.53
N LEU A 319 -19.69 7.93 -8.59
CA LEU A 319 -19.42 8.51 -9.90
C LEU A 319 -20.66 9.21 -10.47
N THR A 320 -21.81 8.54 -10.45
CA THR A 320 -23.09 9.12 -10.90
C THR A 320 -23.47 10.34 -10.06
N LYS A 321 -23.32 10.28 -8.74
CA LYS A 321 -23.67 11.37 -7.80
C LYS A 321 -22.81 12.61 -8.02
N VAL A 322 -21.52 12.44 -8.29
CA VAL A 322 -20.55 13.53 -8.48
C VAL A 322 -20.54 14.03 -9.94
N GLY A 323 -21.04 13.22 -10.89
CA GLY A 323 -21.04 13.54 -12.31
C GLY A 323 -19.69 13.29 -12.97
N VAL A 324 -18.93 12.31 -12.48
CA VAL A 324 -17.68 11.84 -13.08
C VAL A 324 -18.00 10.71 -14.07
N ASP A 325 -17.35 10.76 -15.22
CA ASP A 325 -17.53 9.72 -16.26
C ASP A 325 -17.00 8.36 -15.76
N SER A 326 -17.83 7.34 -15.84
CA SER A 326 -17.49 5.97 -15.42
C SER A 326 -16.31 5.37 -16.19
N ASP A 327 -16.02 5.85 -17.40
CA ASP A 327 -14.87 5.38 -18.19
C ASP A 327 -13.55 5.95 -17.69
N THR A 328 -13.57 6.99 -16.83
CA THR A 328 -12.39 7.58 -16.22
C THR A 328 -12.07 7.03 -14.82
N PHE A 329 -12.96 6.23 -14.22
CA PHE A 329 -12.66 5.50 -12.99
C PHE A 329 -13.23 4.08 -13.08
N VAL A 330 -12.35 3.15 -13.37
CA VAL A 330 -12.73 1.77 -13.74
C VAL A 330 -12.42 0.76 -12.64
N VAL A 331 -13.20 -0.31 -12.62
CA VAL A 331 -12.99 -1.49 -11.79
C VAL A 331 -12.58 -2.63 -12.71
N LEU A 332 -11.36 -3.13 -12.54
CA LEU A 332 -10.86 -4.27 -13.29
C LEU A 332 -11.15 -5.58 -12.54
N SER A 333 -11.39 -6.64 -13.28
CA SER A 333 -11.39 -8.00 -12.75
C SER A 333 -9.96 -8.50 -12.54
N GLU A 334 -9.77 -9.49 -11.67
CA GLU A 334 -8.46 -10.11 -11.47
C GLU A 334 -7.95 -10.72 -12.80
N GLY A 335 -6.73 -10.34 -13.18
CA GLY A 335 -6.09 -10.69 -14.44
C GLY A 335 -6.43 -9.76 -15.61
N GLU A 336 -7.38 -8.85 -15.45
CA GLU A 336 -7.71 -7.89 -16.50
C GLU A 336 -6.59 -6.84 -16.64
N THR A 337 -6.20 -6.58 -17.89
CA THR A 337 -5.21 -5.58 -18.28
C THR A 337 -5.88 -4.41 -18.97
N ARG A 338 -5.59 -3.20 -18.52
CA ARG A 338 -5.99 -1.94 -19.18
C ARG A 338 -4.76 -1.23 -19.70
N THR A 339 -4.69 -1.00 -21.01
CA THR A 339 -3.66 -0.17 -21.63
C THR A 339 -4.14 1.27 -21.74
N ILE A 340 -3.33 2.21 -21.25
CA ILE A 340 -3.66 3.63 -21.13
C ILE A 340 -2.55 4.46 -21.81
N VAL A 341 -2.95 5.45 -22.59
CA VAL A 341 -2.03 6.41 -23.20
C VAL A 341 -1.53 7.37 -22.13
N LEU A 342 -0.22 7.58 -22.08
CA LEU A 342 0.41 8.55 -21.21
C LEU A 342 0.58 9.87 -21.99
N GLU A 343 0.07 10.97 -21.46
CA GLU A 343 0.04 12.27 -22.14
C GLU A 343 0.71 13.38 -21.36
N THR A 344 1.03 13.13 -20.06
CA THR A 344 1.55 14.15 -19.16
C THR A 344 3.06 13.99 -18.97
N PRO A 345 3.91 14.67 -19.75
CA PRO A 345 5.35 14.60 -19.51
C PRO A 345 5.67 15.18 -18.12
N PRO A 346 6.55 14.52 -17.34
CA PRO A 346 6.91 14.98 -16.00
C PRO A 346 7.41 16.42 -16.01
N SER A 347 6.81 17.28 -15.19
CA SER A 347 7.29 18.64 -15.00
C SER A 347 8.71 18.64 -14.47
N THR A 348 9.56 19.51 -15.03
CA THR A 348 10.91 19.75 -14.50
C THR A 348 10.93 20.67 -13.29
N GLN A 349 9.78 21.29 -12.95
CA GLN A 349 9.61 22.12 -11.75
C GLN A 349 9.29 21.25 -10.53
N GLY A 350 9.89 21.58 -9.40
CA GLY A 350 9.59 20.92 -8.12
C GLY A 350 10.29 19.58 -7.87
N ARG A 351 11.49 19.35 -8.42
CA ARG A 351 12.26 18.16 -8.04
C ARG A 351 12.60 18.19 -6.54
N PRO A 352 12.03 17.26 -5.73
CA PRO A 352 12.46 17.11 -4.34
C PRO A 352 13.90 16.59 -4.27
N PRO A 353 14.52 16.56 -3.08
CA PRO A 353 15.87 16.06 -2.90
C PRO A 353 16.04 14.65 -3.46
N VAL A 354 17.01 14.47 -4.35
CA VAL A 354 17.34 13.16 -4.94
C VAL A 354 18.10 12.34 -3.92
N TYR A 355 17.62 11.14 -3.63
CA TYR A 355 18.36 10.18 -2.84
C TYR A 355 19.36 9.44 -3.74
N ASN A 356 20.63 9.83 -3.68
CA ASN A 356 21.72 9.11 -4.34
C ASN A 356 22.25 8.02 -3.39
N SER A 357 21.62 6.83 -3.40
CA SER A 357 22.30 5.65 -2.87
C SER A 357 23.24 5.11 -3.94
N HIS A 358 24.52 5.11 -3.68
CA HIS A 358 25.44 4.25 -4.43
C HIS A 358 25.10 2.79 -4.04
N LEU A 359 24.29 2.11 -4.87
CA LEU A 359 24.08 0.66 -4.82
C LEU A 359 25.32 -0.05 -5.33
#